data_b04d4c7f6ec30292ab805293010df4f0
#
_entry.id   b04d4c7f6ec30292ab805293010df4f0
#
_cell.length_a   1.000
_cell.length_b   1.000
_cell.length_c   1.000
_cell.angle_alpha   90.00
_cell.angle_beta   90.00
_cell.angle_gamma   90.00
#
_symmetry.space_group_name_H-M   'P 1'
#
loop_
_entity.id
_entity.type
_entity.pdbx_description
1 polymer ?
#
loop_
_entity_poly.entity_id
_entity_poly.type
_entity_poly.pdbx_seq_one_letter_code
_entity_poly.pdbx_strand_id
1 'polypeptide(L)'
;MTQPWEVEYTDELGDWWADLTQAEQESIDASVRLLEARGPHLGYPHTSGIARSRHPHMRELRVQHEGRPYRLLYAFDPRRCAILLIGGDKTGDGRRYE
;
A
#
# COMPACT_ATOMS: atom_id res chain seq x y z
N MET A 1 -4.57 -10.00 23.33
CA MET A 1 -4.55 -10.11 21.87
C MET A 1 -4.70 -8.77 21.22
N THR A 2 -3.89 -8.52 20.20
CA THR A 2 -3.96 -7.28 19.47
C THR A 2 -5.01 -7.39 18.38
N GLN A 3 -5.90 -6.41 18.31
CA GLN A 3 -6.88 -6.37 17.23
C GLN A 3 -6.19 -5.99 15.92
N PRO A 4 -6.61 -6.56 14.80
CA PRO A 4 -6.07 -6.15 13.51
C PRO A 4 -6.46 -4.72 13.20
N TRP A 5 -5.67 -4.08 12.35
CA TRP A 5 -5.98 -2.77 11.84
C TRP A 5 -6.99 -2.91 10.70
N GLU A 6 -7.91 -1.98 10.62
CA GLU A 6 -8.79 -1.92 9.47
C GLU A 6 -8.05 -1.30 8.29
N VAL A 7 -8.44 -1.70 7.08
CA VAL A 7 -7.88 -1.12 5.87
C VAL A 7 -9.02 -0.60 5.03
N GLU A 8 -8.94 0.68 4.68
CA GLU A 8 -9.88 1.33 3.78
C GLU A 8 -9.12 1.79 2.53
N TYR A 9 -9.83 2.19 1.52
CA TYR A 9 -9.20 2.67 0.30
C TYR A 9 -10.05 3.77 -0.35
N THR A 10 -9.36 4.63 -1.09
CA THR A 10 -10.01 5.71 -1.83
C THR A 10 -10.62 5.19 -3.12
N ASP A 11 -11.44 6.01 -3.75
CA ASP A 11 -12.01 5.68 -5.05
C ASP A 11 -10.91 5.52 -6.10
N GLU A 12 -9.88 6.35 -6.03
CA GLU A 12 -8.75 6.28 -6.96
C GLU A 12 -8.05 4.93 -6.86
N LEU A 13 -7.81 4.46 -5.64
CA LEU A 13 -7.21 3.16 -5.44
C LEU A 13 -8.13 2.05 -5.94
N GLY A 14 -9.42 2.17 -5.67
CA GLY A 14 -10.39 1.19 -6.14
C GLY A 14 -10.41 1.06 -7.66
N ASP A 15 -10.33 2.19 -8.37
CA ASP A 15 -10.28 2.19 -9.83
C ASP A 15 -9.01 1.50 -10.34
N TRP A 16 -7.88 1.82 -9.73
CA TRP A 16 -6.61 1.16 -10.10
C TRP A 16 -6.67 -0.34 -9.84
N TRP A 17 -7.21 -0.73 -8.70
CA TRP A 17 -7.35 -2.14 -8.31
C TRP A 17 -8.21 -2.91 -9.31
N ALA A 18 -9.29 -2.30 -9.79
CA ALA A 18 -10.21 -2.97 -10.70
C ALA A 18 -9.56 -3.30 -12.04
N ASP A 19 -8.52 -2.58 -12.43
CA ASP A 19 -7.81 -2.83 -13.69
C ASP A 19 -6.74 -3.90 -13.56
N LEU A 20 -6.48 -4.41 -12.36
CA LEU A 20 -5.45 -5.43 -12.15
C LEU A 20 -5.99 -6.81 -12.46
N THR A 21 -5.08 -7.72 -12.82
CA THR A 21 -5.45 -9.13 -12.96
C THR A 21 -5.70 -9.74 -11.59
N GLN A 22 -6.37 -10.89 -11.56
CA GLN A 22 -6.61 -11.58 -10.31
C GLN A 22 -5.28 -11.95 -9.61
N ALA A 23 -4.28 -12.38 -10.38
CA ALA A 23 -2.98 -12.74 -9.80
C ALA A 23 -2.30 -11.52 -9.15
N GLU A 24 -2.39 -10.36 -9.81
CA GLU A 24 -1.86 -9.13 -9.24
C GLU A 24 -2.59 -8.75 -7.95
N GLN A 25 -3.92 -8.86 -7.97
CA GLN A 25 -4.73 -8.56 -6.79
C GLN A 25 -4.38 -9.47 -5.63
N GLU A 26 -4.13 -10.75 -5.89
CA GLU A 26 -3.77 -11.70 -4.84
C GLU A 26 -2.43 -11.36 -4.20
N SER A 27 -1.44 -10.96 -5.02
CA SER A 27 -0.14 -10.57 -4.50
C SER A 27 -0.23 -9.34 -3.62
N ILE A 28 -1.02 -8.35 -4.05
CA ILE A 28 -1.20 -7.12 -3.29
C ILE A 28 -1.99 -7.40 -2.02
N ASP A 29 -3.02 -8.23 -2.10
CA ASP A 29 -3.84 -8.58 -0.95
C ASP A 29 -3.01 -9.24 0.15
N ALA A 30 -2.05 -10.08 -0.21
CA ALA A 30 -1.16 -10.71 0.77
C ALA A 30 -0.40 -9.65 1.57
N SER A 31 0.08 -8.59 0.90
CA SER A 31 0.78 -7.50 1.59
C SER A 31 -0.17 -6.65 2.43
N VAL A 32 -1.39 -6.45 1.94
CA VAL A 32 -2.41 -5.72 2.71
C VAL A 32 -2.75 -6.49 4.00
N ARG A 33 -2.81 -7.82 3.94
CA ARG A 33 -3.06 -8.62 5.13
C ARG A 33 -1.94 -8.49 6.16
N LEU A 34 -0.69 -8.35 5.71
CA LEU A 34 0.40 -8.06 6.63
C LEU A 34 0.20 -6.71 7.29
N LEU A 35 -0.24 -5.72 6.53
CA LEU A 35 -0.52 -4.40 7.07
C LEU A 35 -1.64 -4.45 8.11
N GLU A 36 -2.70 -5.23 7.85
CA GLU A 36 -3.78 -5.41 8.81
C GLU A 36 -3.26 -6.04 10.11
N ALA A 37 -2.37 -7.02 9.99
CA ALA A 37 -1.87 -7.73 11.16
C ALA A 37 -0.91 -6.91 11.99
N ARG A 38 -0.08 -6.09 11.36
CA ARG A 38 1.03 -5.42 12.02
C ARG A 38 0.88 -3.91 12.14
N GLY A 39 0.01 -3.31 11.34
CA GLY A 39 -0.20 -1.87 11.39
C GLY A 39 1.09 -1.07 11.28
N PRO A 40 1.31 -0.08 12.16
CA PRO A 40 2.52 0.74 12.12
C PRO A 40 3.81 -0.04 12.37
N HIS A 41 3.73 -1.26 12.88
CA HIS A 41 4.91 -2.09 13.15
C HIS A 41 5.41 -2.82 11.91
N LEU A 42 4.67 -2.79 10.81
CA LEU A 42 5.13 -3.38 9.56
C LEU A 42 6.30 -2.56 9.04
N GLY A 43 7.43 -3.23 8.84
CA GLY A 43 8.67 -2.56 8.48
C GLY A 43 9.21 -3.00 7.13
N TYR A 44 10.37 -2.47 6.81
CA TYR A 44 11.10 -2.82 5.61
C TYR A 44 11.39 -4.33 5.58
N PRO A 45 11.29 -5.03 4.45
CA PRO A 45 11.10 -4.51 3.09
C PRO A 45 9.64 -4.37 2.65
N HIS A 46 8.67 -4.63 3.52
CA HIS A 46 7.26 -4.60 3.17
C HIS A 46 6.74 -3.18 3.03
N THR A 47 7.36 -2.25 3.75
CA THR A 47 6.95 -0.86 3.72
C THR A 47 8.17 0.03 3.88
N SER A 48 8.07 1.26 3.41
CA SER A 48 9.12 2.27 3.56
C SER A 48 8.50 3.64 3.66
N GLY A 49 9.27 4.58 4.22
CA GLY A 49 8.88 5.97 4.23
C GLY A 49 8.99 6.57 2.83
N ILE A 50 8.32 7.69 2.63
CA ILE A 50 8.34 8.38 1.36
C ILE A 50 9.25 9.58 1.47
N ALA A 51 10.35 9.57 0.73
CA ALA A 51 11.26 10.70 0.68
C ALA A 51 10.54 11.89 0.06
N ARG A 52 10.79 13.07 0.59
CA ARG A 52 10.23 14.34 0.09
C ARG A 52 8.72 14.47 0.27
N SER A 53 8.11 13.59 1.06
CA SER A 53 6.70 13.75 1.36
C SER A 53 6.51 14.93 2.31
N ARG A 54 5.45 15.70 2.08
CA ARG A 54 5.04 16.75 3.01
C ARG A 54 4.26 16.18 4.19
N HIS A 55 3.91 14.92 4.10
CA HIS A 55 3.10 14.25 5.12
C HIS A 55 3.94 13.17 5.75
N PRO A 56 4.52 13.42 6.94
CA PRO A 56 5.43 12.45 7.56
C PRO A 56 4.77 11.14 7.94
N HIS A 57 3.43 11.11 7.98
CA HIS A 57 2.70 9.90 8.32
C HIS A 57 2.37 9.03 7.12
N MET A 58 2.69 9.48 5.92
CA MET A 58 2.44 8.69 4.72
C MET A 58 3.58 7.71 4.49
N ARG A 59 3.20 6.51 4.08
CA ARG A 59 4.16 5.43 3.85
C ARG A 59 3.82 4.74 2.53
N GLU A 60 4.72 3.91 2.09
CA GLU A 60 4.62 3.19 0.83
C GLU A 60 4.62 1.69 1.11
N LEU A 61 3.54 1.00 0.73
CA LEU A 61 3.47 -0.45 0.82
C LEU A 61 4.14 -1.03 -0.43
N ARG A 62 5.08 -1.94 -0.24
CA ARG A 62 5.92 -2.46 -1.31
C ARG A 62 5.49 -3.88 -1.63
N VAL A 63 5.14 -4.12 -2.89
CA VAL A 63 4.68 -5.42 -3.36
C VAL A 63 5.49 -5.83 -4.58
N GLN A 64 5.95 -7.08 -4.58
CA GLN A 64 6.60 -7.67 -5.76
C GLN A 64 5.68 -8.70 -6.36
N HIS A 65 5.50 -8.64 -7.67
CA HIS A 65 4.70 -9.63 -8.39
C HIS A 65 5.38 -9.93 -9.72
N GLU A 66 5.86 -11.15 -9.89
CA GLU A 66 6.49 -11.61 -11.12
C GLU A 66 7.63 -10.66 -11.57
N GLY A 67 8.42 -10.21 -10.60
CA GLY A 67 9.54 -9.32 -10.88
C GLY A 67 9.16 -7.86 -11.08
N ARG A 68 7.88 -7.52 -10.98
CA ARG A 68 7.41 -6.14 -11.13
C ARG A 68 7.15 -5.51 -9.77
N PRO A 69 7.70 -4.33 -9.52
CA PRO A 69 7.48 -3.65 -8.25
C PRO A 69 6.20 -2.81 -8.30
N TYR A 70 5.30 -3.10 -7.37
CA TYR A 70 4.09 -2.30 -7.18
C TYR A 70 4.24 -1.52 -5.88
N ARG A 71 3.68 -0.33 -5.84
CA ARG A 71 3.73 0.51 -4.65
C ARG A 71 2.35 1.09 -4.39
N LEU A 72 1.93 1.03 -3.14
CA LEU A 72 0.67 1.61 -2.70
C LEU A 72 0.98 2.64 -1.61
N LEU A 73 0.57 3.87 -1.87
CA LEU A 73 0.72 4.95 -0.89
C LEU A 73 -0.38 4.81 0.15
N TYR A 74 -0.03 4.89 1.43
CA TYR A 74 -1.04 4.78 2.48
C TYR A 74 -0.69 5.67 3.67
N ALA A 75 -1.70 5.92 4.50
CA ALA A 75 -1.54 6.69 5.73
C ALA A 75 -2.38 6.05 6.81
N PHE A 76 -2.00 6.30 8.07
CA PHE A 76 -2.78 5.80 9.20
C PHE A 76 -3.73 6.88 9.70
N ASP A 77 -4.94 6.44 9.99
CA ASP A 77 -5.97 7.24 10.63
C ASP A 77 -5.93 6.95 12.12
N PRO A 78 -6.19 7.93 13.00
CA PRO A 78 -6.15 7.71 14.45
C PRO A 78 -7.12 6.63 14.95
N ARG A 79 -8.09 6.23 14.15
CA ARG A 79 -9.07 5.20 14.52
C ARG A 79 -8.56 3.78 14.27
N ARG A 80 -7.25 3.57 14.19
CA ARG A 80 -6.64 2.27 13.87
C ARG A 80 -7.03 1.79 12.46
N CYS A 81 -7.02 2.71 11.53
CA CYS A 81 -7.34 2.42 10.15
C CYS A 81 -6.18 2.83 9.25
N ALA A 82 -5.81 1.95 8.32
CA ALA A 82 -4.85 2.28 7.29
C ALA A 82 -5.64 2.61 6.02
N ILE A 83 -5.38 3.76 5.44
CA ILE A 83 -6.11 4.21 4.26
C ILE A 83 -5.16 4.11 3.06
N LEU A 84 -5.50 3.24 2.13
CA LEU A 84 -4.77 3.10 0.88
C LEU A 84 -5.22 4.20 -0.06
N LEU A 85 -4.28 5.04 -0.48
CA LEU A 85 -4.60 6.27 -1.18
C LEU A 85 -4.50 6.12 -2.69
N ILE A 86 -3.39 5.58 -3.16
CA ILE A 86 -3.11 5.47 -4.58
C ILE A 86 -2.12 4.34 -4.80
N GLY A 87 -2.25 3.65 -5.93
CA GLY A 87 -1.34 2.57 -6.27
C GLY A 87 -0.72 2.77 -7.64
N GLY A 88 0.37 2.08 -7.88
CA GLY A 88 1.02 2.13 -9.16
C GLY A 88 2.09 1.08 -9.32
N ASP A 89 2.41 0.82 -10.58
CA ASP A 89 3.49 -0.07 -10.97
C ASP A 89 4.75 0.78 -11.12
N LYS A 90 5.79 0.41 -10.40
CA LYS A 90 7.04 1.17 -10.41
C LYS A 90 7.92 0.84 -11.59
N THR A 91 7.49 -0.05 -12.45
CA THR A 91 8.20 -0.38 -13.68
C THR A 91 8.09 0.81 -14.64
N GLY A 92 9.18 1.20 -15.26
CA GLY A 92 9.15 2.27 -16.23
C GLY A 92 9.80 3.55 -15.71
N ASP A 93 9.14 4.68 -15.81
CA ASP A 93 9.76 5.98 -15.59
C ASP A 93 9.75 6.48 -14.16
N GLY A 94 9.14 5.76 -13.26
CA GLY A 94 9.13 6.14 -11.86
C GLY A 94 8.10 7.19 -11.46
N ARG A 95 7.28 7.65 -12.37
CA ARG A 95 6.24 8.64 -12.06
C ARG A 95 4.93 7.95 -11.75
N ARG A 96 4.73 7.56 -10.53
CA ARG A 96 3.60 6.72 -10.16
C ARG A 96 2.61 7.35 -9.19
N TYR A 97 2.89 8.51 -8.69
CA TYR A 97 1.99 9.18 -7.73
C TYR A 97 1.62 10.57 -8.21
N GLU A 98 1.53 10.76 -9.49
CA GLU A 98 1.18 12.05 -10.06
C GLU A 98 -0.29 12.21 -10.36
#